data_e7b882f24ebe248288eb1e9627fe7d81
#
_entry.id   e7b882f24ebe248288eb1e9627fe7d81
#
_cell.length_a   1.000
_cell.length_b   1.000
_cell.length_c   1.000
_cell.angle_alpha   90.00
_cell.angle_beta   90.00
_cell.angle_gamma   90.00
#
_symmetry.space_group_name_H-M   'P 1'
#
loop_
_entity.id
_entity.type
_entity.pdbx_description
1 polymer ?
#
loop_
_entity_poly.entity_id
_entity_poly.type
_entity_poly.pdbx_seq_one_letter_code
_entity_poly.pdbx_strand_id
1 'polypeptide(L)'
;MQDELREKCPWDHKQTNESLRPHTIEEVYELCDAIMSDDPKEIQKEMGDVMEHLVFYSIIAREKGLFDMGDVLTKEAEKLIFRHPHIYGDQTAANAEEVSQLWEQVKQKEKDGNKTVLSGVPSSLPSLIKAYRIQDKARNVGFDWDEREDVWKKVFEEIEELKAELEKGDRENSERELGDVIFSIVNAARLYHLNPDTALEKTNRKFIERFGYIERKAREAGRDIKDLTLGEMDKLWEEAKKVKSEE
;
A
#
# COMPACT_ATOMS: atom_id res chain seq x y z
N MET A 1 0.63 -15.81 -27.81
CA MET A 1 0.74 -14.35 -28.08
C MET A 1 1.98 -13.78 -27.42
N GLN A 2 2.17 -13.81 -26.11
CA GLN A 2 3.34 -13.21 -25.44
C GLN A 2 4.68 -13.85 -25.89
N ASP A 3 4.73 -15.16 -26.12
CA ASP A 3 5.91 -15.82 -26.73
C ASP A 3 6.25 -15.25 -28.09
N GLU A 4 5.22 -14.96 -28.89
CA GLU A 4 5.40 -14.39 -30.23
C GLU A 4 5.89 -12.93 -30.19
N LEU A 5 5.39 -12.14 -29.23
CA LEU A 5 5.90 -10.79 -28.98
C LEU A 5 7.36 -10.86 -28.52
N ARG A 6 7.69 -11.75 -27.60
CA ARG A 6 9.06 -11.97 -27.10
C ARG A 6 10.03 -12.31 -28.23
N GLU A 7 9.59 -13.11 -29.20
CA GLU A 7 10.39 -13.51 -30.35
C GLU A 7 10.52 -12.41 -31.41
N LYS A 8 9.42 -11.72 -31.73
CA LYS A 8 9.32 -10.85 -32.91
C LYS A 8 9.40 -9.36 -32.64
N CYS A 9 9.01 -8.91 -31.43
CA CYS A 9 9.04 -7.49 -31.10
C CYS A 9 10.43 -7.09 -30.59
N PRO A 10 11.11 -6.12 -31.23
CA PRO A 10 12.46 -5.70 -30.81
C PRO A 10 12.52 -5.10 -29.41
N TRP A 11 11.41 -4.57 -28.89
CA TRP A 11 11.33 -4.05 -27.54
C TRP A 11 11.21 -5.19 -26.52
N ASP A 12 10.24 -6.09 -26.72
CA ASP A 12 10.01 -7.24 -25.83
C ASP A 12 11.24 -8.14 -25.77
N HIS A 13 11.91 -8.38 -26.91
CA HIS A 13 13.10 -9.21 -26.98
C HIS A 13 14.25 -8.75 -26.08
N LYS A 14 14.37 -7.44 -25.83
CA LYS A 14 15.43 -6.85 -25.00
C LYS A 14 15.11 -6.81 -23.52
N GLN A 15 13.86 -7.05 -23.12
CA GLN A 15 13.48 -6.91 -21.72
C GLN A 15 14.13 -7.97 -20.83
N THR A 16 14.46 -7.53 -19.63
CA THR A 16 14.97 -8.36 -18.52
C THR A 16 14.09 -8.14 -17.29
N ASN A 17 14.25 -8.98 -16.27
CA ASN A 17 13.56 -8.78 -14.99
C ASN A 17 13.82 -7.39 -14.40
N GLU A 18 15.06 -6.91 -14.54
CA GLU A 18 15.49 -5.62 -14.03
C GLU A 18 14.85 -4.46 -14.80
N SER A 19 14.75 -4.57 -16.13
CA SER A 19 14.14 -3.52 -16.97
C SER A 19 12.63 -3.45 -16.81
N LEU A 20 11.95 -4.57 -16.60
CA LEU A 20 10.50 -4.63 -16.39
C LEU A 20 10.07 -4.24 -14.96
N ARG A 21 10.94 -4.41 -13.97
CA ARG A 21 10.59 -4.13 -12.57
C ARG A 21 10.00 -2.73 -12.33
N PRO A 22 10.53 -1.62 -12.85
CA PRO A 22 9.91 -0.31 -12.69
C PRO A 22 8.48 -0.25 -13.25
N HIS A 23 8.28 -0.78 -14.46
CA HIS A 23 6.97 -0.82 -15.12
C HIS A 23 5.96 -1.66 -14.32
N THR A 24 6.38 -2.81 -13.79
CA THR A 24 5.50 -3.62 -12.92
C THR A 24 5.03 -2.85 -11.69
N ILE A 25 5.89 -2.01 -11.10
CA ILE A 25 5.51 -1.16 -9.97
C ILE A 25 4.49 -0.12 -10.41
N GLU A 26 4.67 0.48 -11.59
CA GLU A 26 3.75 1.44 -12.20
C GLU A 26 2.37 0.82 -12.39
N GLU A 27 2.26 -0.33 -13.10
CA GLU A 27 1.01 -1.03 -13.32
C GLU A 27 0.29 -1.44 -12.01
N VAL A 28 1.05 -1.83 -10.98
CA VAL A 28 0.47 -2.12 -9.67
C VAL A 28 -0.12 -0.87 -9.03
N TYR A 29 0.51 0.30 -9.18
CA TYR A 29 -0.05 1.56 -8.67
C TYR A 29 -1.25 2.01 -9.49
N GLU A 30 -1.24 1.84 -10.82
CA GLU A 30 -2.39 2.14 -11.68
C GLU A 30 -3.59 1.26 -11.32
N LEU A 31 -3.37 -0.03 -11.07
CA LEU A 31 -4.42 -0.92 -10.53
C LEU A 31 -4.94 -0.43 -9.16
N CYS A 32 -4.07 0.03 -8.27
CA CYS A 32 -4.50 0.58 -6.98
C CYS A 32 -5.36 1.84 -7.18
N ASP A 33 -5.00 2.70 -8.13
CA ASP A 33 -5.75 3.91 -8.46
C ASP A 33 -7.12 3.59 -9.06
N ALA A 34 -7.20 2.61 -9.96
CA ALA A 34 -8.44 2.12 -10.53
C ALA A 34 -9.39 1.56 -9.44
N ILE A 35 -8.85 0.76 -8.50
CA ILE A 35 -9.61 0.25 -7.34
C ILE A 35 -10.12 1.39 -6.46
N MET A 36 -9.30 2.40 -6.20
CA MET A 36 -9.68 3.56 -5.38
C MET A 36 -10.75 4.43 -6.05
N SER A 37 -10.82 4.42 -7.38
CA SER A 37 -11.80 5.15 -8.18
C SER A 37 -13.10 4.37 -8.40
N ASP A 38 -13.15 3.09 -7.99
CA ASP A 38 -14.27 2.16 -8.15
C ASP A 38 -14.74 2.06 -9.61
N ASP A 39 -13.79 2.13 -10.57
CA ASP A 39 -14.07 2.00 -12.01
C ASP A 39 -13.80 0.56 -12.48
N PRO A 40 -14.84 -0.27 -12.72
CA PRO A 40 -14.64 -1.65 -13.11
C PRO A 40 -13.93 -1.84 -14.45
N LYS A 41 -13.99 -0.86 -15.35
CA LYS A 41 -13.31 -0.94 -16.66
C LYS A 41 -11.82 -0.71 -16.52
N GLU A 42 -11.45 0.32 -15.75
CA GLU A 42 -10.05 0.56 -15.45
C GLU A 42 -9.46 -0.58 -14.60
N ILE A 43 -10.18 -1.07 -13.59
CA ILE A 43 -9.74 -2.26 -12.82
C ILE A 43 -9.48 -3.45 -13.75
N GLN A 44 -10.38 -3.73 -14.71
CA GLN A 44 -10.21 -4.82 -15.67
C GLN A 44 -8.97 -4.61 -16.55
N LYS A 45 -8.75 -3.39 -17.03
CA LYS A 45 -7.57 -3.02 -17.83
C LYS A 45 -6.29 -3.25 -17.04
N GLU A 46 -6.16 -2.60 -15.88
CA GLU A 46 -4.94 -2.64 -15.09
C GLU A 46 -4.62 -4.06 -14.53
N MET A 47 -5.65 -4.86 -14.26
CA MET A 47 -5.44 -6.31 -13.98
C MET A 47 -4.81 -7.03 -15.17
N GLY A 48 -5.16 -6.66 -16.39
CA GLY A 48 -4.58 -7.19 -17.62
C GLY A 48 -3.10 -6.85 -17.72
N ASP A 49 -2.74 -5.59 -17.46
CA ASP A 49 -1.39 -5.07 -17.57
C ASP A 49 -0.46 -5.70 -16.49
N VAL A 50 -0.93 -5.82 -15.26
CA VAL A 50 -0.22 -6.59 -14.21
C VAL A 50 -0.06 -8.07 -14.59
N MET A 51 -1.10 -8.70 -15.17
CA MET A 51 -1.04 -10.09 -15.61
C MET A 51 -0.04 -10.28 -16.75
N GLU A 52 0.04 -9.34 -17.69
CA GLU A 52 1.03 -9.36 -18.78
C GLU A 52 2.44 -9.43 -18.23
N HIS A 53 2.78 -8.61 -17.23
CA HIS A 53 4.08 -8.63 -16.58
C HIS A 53 4.39 -9.96 -15.89
N LEU A 54 3.41 -10.57 -15.20
CA LEU A 54 3.59 -11.89 -14.58
C LEU A 54 3.89 -12.97 -15.63
N VAL A 55 3.18 -12.98 -16.76
CA VAL A 55 3.44 -13.88 -17.88
C VAL A 55 4.82 -13.62 -18.46
N PHE A 56 5.20 -12.36 -18.61
CA PHE A 56 6.51 -11.97 -19.17
C PHE A 56 7.67 -12.49 -18.30
N TYR A 57 7.60 -12.30 -16.98
CA TYR A 57 8.60 -12.84 -16.05
C TYR A 57 8.72 -14.37 -16.15
N SER A 58 7.59 -15.07 -16.34
CA SER A 58 7.61 -16.53 -16.49
C SER A 58 8.28 -16.97 -17.79
N ILE A 59 8.13 -16.21 -18.87
CA ILE A 59 8.82 -16.47 -20.16
C ILE A 59 10.34 -16.28 -19.99
N ILE A 60 10.76 -15.16 -19.38
CA ILE A 60 12.18 -14.90 -19.12
C ILE A 60 12.79 -15.99 -18.24
N ALA A 61 12.05 -16.48 -17.23
CA ALA A 61 12.51 -17.56 -16.37
C ALA A 61 12.63 -18.89 -17.14
N ARG A 62 11.66 -19.22 -18.00
CA ARG A 62 11.67 -20.40 -18.86
C ARG A 62 12.83 -20.38 -19.87
N GLU A 63 13.15 -19.23 -20.45
CA GLU A 63 14.33 -19.07 -21.33
C GLU A 63 15.64 -19.39 -20.62
N LYS A 64 15.69 -19.18 -19.30
CA LYS A 64 16.83 -19.49 -18.44
C LYS A 64 16.77 -20.93 -17.86
N GLY A 65 15.74 -21.71 -18.20
CA GLY A 65 15.55 -23.08 -17.68
C GLY A 65 15.25 -23.12 -16.17
N LEU A 66 14.65 -22.06 -15.59
CA LEU A 66 14.41 -21.96 -14.15
C LEU A 66 13.01 -22.48 -13.76
N PHE A 67 11.97 -21.92 -14.34
CA PHE A 67 10.56 -22.28 -14.13
C PHE A 67 9.69 -21.66 -15.23
N ASP A 68 8.45 -22.12 -15.35
CA ASP A 68 7.44 -21.56 -16.23
C ASP A 68 6.17 -21.12 -15.47
N MET A 69 5.15 -20.65 -16.19
CA MET A 69 3.88 -20.22 -15.60
C MET A 69 3.14 -21.39 -14.92
N GLY A 70 3.26 -22.61 -15.43
CA GLY A 70 2.68 -23.81 -14.82
C GLY A 70 3.27 -24.07 -13.44
N ASP A 71 4.58 -23.94 -13.31
CA ASP A 71 5.29 -24.07 -12.03
C ASP A 71 4.84 -23.00 -11.03
N VAL A 72 4.68 -21.75 -11.49
CA VAL A 72 4.19 -20.63 -10.65
C VAL A 72 2.80 -20.92 -10.11
N LEU A 73 1.87 -21.31 -10.98
CA LEU A 73 0.48 -21.60 -10.62
C LEU A 73 0.38 -22.84 -9.70
N THR A 74 1.16 -23.87 -9.97
CA THR A 74 1.19 -25.09 -9.14
C THR A 74 1.66 -24.78 -7.73
N LYS A 75 2.78 -24.07 -7.59
CA LYS A 75 3.31 -23.66 -6.28
C LYS A 75 2.34 -22.76 -5.53
N GLU A 76 1.67 -21.85 -6.23
CA GLU A 76 0.68 -20.97 -5.59
C GLU A 76 -0.53 -21.77 -5.10
N ALA A 77 -1.04 -22.71 -5.91
CA ALA A 77 -2.15 -23.59 -5.52
C ALA A 77 -1.78 -24.46 -4.30
N GLU A 78 -0.61 -25.09 -4.30
CA GLU A 78 -0.10 -25.90 -3.18
C GLU A 78 0.02 -25.03 -1.90
N LYS A 79 0.55 -23.82 -2.02
CA LYS A 79 0.67 -22.87 -0.91
C LYS A 79 -0.71 -22.47 -0.35
N LEU A 80 -1.68 -22.19 -1.21
CA LEU A 80 -3.04 -21.83 -0.79
C LEU A 80 -3.74 -23.01 -0.09
N ILE A 81 -3.63 -24.22 -0.62
CA ILE A 81 -4.18 -25.43 0.02
C ILE A 81 -3.55 -25.62 1.39
N PHE A 82 -2.23 -25.53 1.49
CA PHE A 82 -1.50 -25.70 2.75
C PHE A 82 -1.88 -24.64 3.81
N ARG A 83 -2.10 -23.38 3.37
CA ARG A 83 -2.42 -22.27 4.26
C ARG A 83 -3.89 -22.16 4.65
N HIS A 84 -4.76 -22.96 4.05
CA HIS A 84 -6.19 -22.98 4.37
C HIS A 84 -6.65 -24.37 4.87
N PRO A 85 -6.05 -24.90 5.97
CA PRO A 85 -6.43 -26.20 6.49
C PRO A 85 -7.86 -26.22 7.05
N HIS A 86 -8.47 -25.07 7.26
CA HIS A 86 -9.89 -24.94 7.62
C HIS A 86 -10.85 -25.11 6.43
N ILE A 87 -10.32 -25.11 5.19
CA ILE A 87 -11.08 -25.36 3.96
C ILE A 87 -10.71 -26.73 3.36
N TYR A 88 -9.41 -27.05 3.32
CA TYR A 88 -8.86 -28.20 2.62
C TYR A 88 -8.33 -29.32 3.56
N GLY A 89 -8.46 -29.13 4.88
CA GLY A 89 -8.01 -30.06 5.92
C GLY A 89 -9.02 -30.23 7.04
N ASP A 90 -8.55 -30.65 8.21
CA ASP A 90 -9.40 -31.00 9.36
C ASP A 90 -9.52 -29.88 10.42
N GLN A 91 -8.97 -28.71 10.19
CA GLN A 91 -9.05 -27.60 11.13
C GLN A 91 -10.32 -26.79 10.91
N THR A 92 -10.76 -26.07 11.93
CA THR A 92 -11.93 -25.18 11.86
C THR A 92 -11.53 -23.78 12.27
N ALA A 93 -12.14 -22.78 11.63
CA ALA A 93 -12.06 -21.37 12.02
C ALA A 93 -13.45 -20.76 11.89
N ALA A 94 -13.93 -20.10 12.93
CA ALA A 94 -15.29 -19.60 13.01
C ALA A 94 -15.43 -18.16 12.48
N ASN A 95 -14.32 -17.41 12.41
CA ASN A 95 -14.30 -16.01 12.01
C ASN A 95 -12.96 -15.63 11.33
N ALA A 96 -12.91 -14.43 10.78
CA ALA A 96 -11.73 -13.93 10.05
C ALA A 96 -10.48 -13.77 10.94
N GLU A 97 -10.66 -13.45 12.22
CA GLU A 97 -9.57 -13.32 13.19
C GLU A 97 -8.89 -14.68 13.43
N GLU A 98 -9.67 -15.72 13.63
CA GLU A 98 -9.15 -17.09 13.79
C GLU A 98 -8.43 -17.57 12.52
N VAL A 99 -8.97 -17.26 11.33
CA VAL A 99 -8.30 -17.53 10.06
C VAL A 99 -6.96 -16.84 9.98
N SER A 100 -6.88 -15.56 10.37
CA SER A 100 -5.63 -14.78 10.34
C SER A 100 -4.57 -15.35 11.28
N GLN A 101 -4.97 -15.74 12.49
CA GLN A 101 -4.07 -16.37 13.47
C GLN A 101 -3.58 -17.73 12.98
N LEU A 102 -4.49 -18.56 12.45
CA LEU A 102 -4.17 -19.86 11.86
C LEU A 102 -3.20 -19.72 10.71
N TRP A 103 -3.43 -18.76 9.83
CA TRP A 103 -2.55 -18.49 8.69
C TRP A 103 -1.11 -18.15 9.12
N GLU A 104 -0.91 -17.27 10.11
CA GLU A 104 0.45 -16.96 10.58
C GLU A 104 1.11 -18.16 11.26
N GLN A 105 0.36 -18.99 12.00
CA GLN A 105 0.88 -20.24 12.58
C GLN A 105 1.31 -21.26 11.51
N VAL A 106 0.49 -21.43 10.47
CA VAL A 106 0.78 -22.35 9.37
C VAL A 106 1.99 -21.86 8.58
N LYS A 107 2.07 -20.56 8.32
CA LYS A 107 3.18 -19.92 7.61
C LYS A 107 4.52 -20.08 8.32
N GLN A 108 4.55 -20.12 9.65
CA GLN A 108 5.78 -20.41 10.42
C GLN A 108 6.23 -21.86 10.29
N LYS A 109 5.33 -22.80 9.91
CA LYS A 109 5.64 -24.22 9.72
C LYS A 109 6.10 -24.56 8.31
N GLU A 110 6.06 -23.62 7.36
CA GLU A 110 6.57 -23.84 6.01
C GLU A 110 8.09 -24.11 6.05
N LYS A 111 8.56 -25.06 5.23
CA LYS A 111 10.00 -25.42 5.15
C LYS A 111 10.90 -24.21 4.84
N ASP A 112 10.40 -23.30 3.99
CA ASP A 112 11.05 -22.05 3.61
C ASP A 112 10.43 -20.84 4.33
N GLY A 113 9.71 -21.09 5.43
CA GLY A 113 8.97 -20.10 6.20
C GLY A 113 9.86 -19.08 6.89
N ASN A 114 9.26 -17.98 7.29
CA ASN A 114 9.95 -16.91 7.98
C ASN A 114 10.52 -17.37 9.32
N LYS A 115 11.82 -17.24 9.51
CA LYS A 115 12.52 -17.63 10.75
C LYS A 115 12.12 -16.79 11.97
N THR A 116 11.62 -15.57 11.76
CA THR A 116 11.14 -14.67 12.80
C THR A 116 9.81 -14.05 12.37
N VAL A 117 9.04 -13.52 13.31
CA VAL A 117 7.73 -12.89 13.06
C VAL A 117 7.82 -11.82 11.97
N LEU A 118 8.84 -10.99 12.02
CA LEU A 118 8.99 -9.83 11.13
C LEU A 118 9.81 -10.11 9.85
N SER A 119 10.50 -11.25 9.73
CA SER A 119 11.35 -11.55 8.57
C SER A 119 10.59 -11.66 7.24
N GLY A 120 9.26 -11.81 7.28
CA GLY A 120 8.42 -11.81 6.08
C GLY A 120 7.86 -10.45 5.69
N VAL A 121 8.36 -9.35 6.25
CA VAL A 121 8.00 -8.00 5.82
C VAL A 121 9.02 -7.55 4.77
N PRO A 122 8.60 -7.31 3.50
CA PRO A 122 9.53 -6.87 2.48
C PRO A 122 10.16 -5.53 2.82
N SER A 123 11.48 -5.43 2.67
CA SER A 123 12.23 -4.19 2.96
C SER A 123 11.85 -3.04 2.03
N SER A 124 11.39 -3.35 0.81
CA SER A 124 11.03 -2.39 -0.23
C SER A 124 9.61 -1.83 -0.13
N LEU A 125 8.80 -2.27 0.84
CA LEU A 125 7.46 -1.71 1.01
C LEU A 125 7.50 -0.21 1.31
N PRO A 126 6.55 0.59 0.77
CA PRO A 126 6.32 1.97 1.20
C PRO A 126 6.14 2.05 2.72
N SER A 127 6.64 3.12 3.32
CA SER A 127 6.82 3.20 4.78
C SER A 127 5.52 3.05 5.58
N LEU A 128 4.39 3.63 5.12
CA LEU A 128 3.10 3.50 5.81
C LEU A 128 2.59 2.05 5.77
N ILE A 129 2.63 1.42 4.59
CA ILE A 129 2.23 0.02 4.40
C ILE A 129 3.14 -0.89 5.24
N LYS A 130 4.45 -0.62 5.26
CA LYS A 130 5.43 -1.36 6.05
C LYS A 130 5.14 -1.27 7.54
N ALA A 131 4.90 -0.06 8.07
CA ALA A 131 4.58 0.16 9.48
C ALA A 131 3.31 -0.60 9.89
N TYR A 132 2.24 -0.47 9.10
CA TYR A 132 1.00 -1.22 9.32
C TYR A 132 1.25 -2.74 9.35
N ARG A 133 2.02 -3.26 8.39
CA ARG A 133 2.32 -4.69 8.29
C ARG A 133 3.18 -5.21 9.44
N ILE A 134 4.15 -4.42 9.91
CA ILE A 134 4.98 -4.74 11.08
C ILE A 134 4.10 -4.90 12.32
N GLN A 135 3.24 -3.91 12.57
CA GLN A 135 2.35 -3.88 13.73
C GLN A 135 1.30 -5.01 13.70
N ASP A 136 0.71 -5.26 12.52
CA ASP A 136 -0.23 -6.36 12.34
C ASP A 136 0.41 -7.73 12.65
N LYS A 137 1.66 -7.94 12.21
CA LYS A 137 2.40 -9.16 12.54
C LYS A 137 2.76 -9.26 14.03
N ALA A 138 3.14 -8.16 14.66
CA ALA A 138 3.44 -8.13 16.08
C ALA A 138 2.19 -8.46 16.92
N ARG A 139 1.02 -7.93 16.54
CA ARG A 139 -0.27 -8.27 17.14
C ARG A 139 -0.53 -9.77 17.13
N ASN A 140 -0.29 -10.44 16.00
CA ASN A 140 -0.61 -11.85 15.83
C ASN A 140 0.20 -12.79 16.76
N VAL A 141 1.21 -12.27 17.45
CA VAL A 141 1.99 -12.99 18.50
C VAL A 141 1.75 -12.42 19.90
N GLY A 142 0.69 -11.62 20.07
CA GLY A 142 0.30 -11.09 21.36
C GLY A 142 0.97 -9.78 21.77
N PHE A 143 1.72 -9.12 20.86
CA PHE A 143 2.29 -7.80 21.11
C PHE A 143 1.32 -6.72 20.60
N ASP A 144 0.30 -6.42 21.42
CA ASP A 144 -0.73 -5.41 21.13
C ASP A 144 -1.23 -4.75 22.42
N TRP A 145 -2.03 -3.72 22.28
CA TRP A 145 -2.72 -3.05 23.38
C TRP A 145 -3.92 -3.87 23.85
N ASP A 146 -4.10 -3.97 25.16
CA ASP A 146 -5.28 -4.63 25.75
C ASP A 146 -6.55 -3.82 25.44
N GLU A 147 -6.47 -2.49 25.60
CA GLU A 147 -7.57 -1.56 25.30
C GLU A 147 -7.15 -0.62 24.16
N ARG A 148 -7.96 -0.57 23.11
CA ARG A 148 -7.64 0.25 21.90
C ARG A 148 -7.57 1.75 22.19
N GLU A 149 -8.25 2.22 23.25
CA GLU A 149 -8.25 3.61 23.67
C GLU A 149 -6.89 4.04 24.22
N ASP A 150 -6.11 3.13 24.75
CA ASP A 150 -4.80 3.42 25.34
C ASP A 150 -3.74 3.81 24.29
N VAL A 151 -3.93 3.43 23.04
CA VAL A 151 -3.02 3.84 21.95
C VAL A 151 -2.93 5.36 21.82
N TRP A 152 -4.01 6.09 22.14
CA TRP A 152 -4.00 7.56 22.05
C TRP A 152 -3.08 8.20 23.06
N LYS A 153 -2.86 7.57 24.22
CA LYS A 153 -1.89 8.04 25.21
C LYS A 153 -0.50 8.05 24.59
N LYS A 154 -0.15 6.96 23.87
CA LYS A 154 1.15 6.88 23.17
C LYS A 154 1.25 7.88 22.02
N VAL A 155 0.19 8.09 21.25
CA VAL A 155 0.19 9.11 20.20
C VAL A 155 0.48 10.50 20.78
N PHE A 156 -0.15 10.88 21.89
CA PHE A 156 0.10 12.18 22.52
C PHE A 156 1.49 12.28 23.14
N GLU A 157 2.01 11.21 23.72
CA GLU A 157 3.38 11.13 24.23
C GLU A 157 4.38 11.43 23.12
N GLU A 158 4.31 10.73 21.97
CA GLU A 158 5.20 10.94 20.82
C GLU A 158 5.09 12.38 20.26
N ILE A 159 3.89 12.96 20.26
CA ILE A 159 3.71 14.37 19.84
C ILE A 159 4.45 15.31 20.79
N GLU A 160 4.40 15.10 22.10
CA GLU A 160 5.09 15.96 23.06
C GLU A 160 6.63 15.77 22.99
N GLU A 161 7.09 14.53 22.75
CA GLU A 161 8.53 14.27 22.52
C GLU A 161 9.04 14.97 21.26
N LEU A 162 8.29 14.88 20.15
CA LEU A 162 8.61 15.63 18.92
C LEU A 162 8.69 17.14 19.17
N LYS A 163 7.72 17.72 19.88
CA LYS A 163 7.73 19.15 20.20
C LYS A 163 8.98 19.54 21.02
N ALA A 164 9.34 18.73 22.00
CA ALA A 164 10.50 18.98 22.84
C ALA A 164 11.80 18.99 22.01
N GLU A 165 11.97 18.05 21.04
CA GLU A 165 13.13 18.03 20.18
C GLU A 165 13.15 19.17 19.16
N LEU A 166 11.99 19.58 18.63
CA LEU A 166 11.87 20.76 17.77
C LEU A 166 12.25 22.05 18.50
N GLU A 167 11.87 22.22 19.78
CA GLU A 167 12.26 23.36 20.62
C GLU A 167 13.76 23.43 20.90
N LYS A 168 14.43 22.25 21.00
CA LYS A 168 15.89 22.17 21.15
C LYS A 168 16.63 22.48 19.83
N GLY A 169 15.95 22.44 18.70
CA GLY A 169 16.55 22.60 17.38
C GLY A 169 17.40 21.39 16.94
N ASP A 170 17.20 20.24 17.57
CA ASP A 170 17.88 18.99 17.22
C ASP A 170 17.15 18.30 16.06
N ARG A 171 17.65 18.52 14.85
CA ARG A 171 17.05 18.03 13.63
C ARG A 171 17.00 16.50 13.56
N GLU A 172 18.08 15.83 13.95
CA GLU A 172 18.18 14.36 13.86
C GLU A 172 17.19 13.70 14.80
N ASN A 173 17.13 14.16 16.04
CA ASN A 173 16.14 13.65 16.99
C ASN A 173 14.73 14.05 16.61
N SER A 174 14.49 15.27 16.10
CA SER A 174 13.15 15.65 15.57
C SER A 174 12.68 14.75 14.43
N GLU A 175 13.57 14.34 13.50
CA GLU A 175 13.20 13.38 12.44
C GLU A 175 12.86 12.00 13.00
N ARG A 176 13.50 11.57 14.07
CA ARG A 176 13.22 10.30 14.75
C ARG A 176 11.85 10.34 15.43
N GLU A 177 11.62 11.35 16.25
CA GLU A 177 10.34 11.52 16.95
C GLU A 177 9.17 11.71 15.98
N LEU A 178 9.37 12.40 14.85
CA LEU A 178 8.37 12.46 13.79
C LEU A 178 8.04 11.06 13.24
N GLY A 179 9.04 10.21 13.09
CA GLY A 179 8.85 8.81 12.71
C GLY A 179 8.00 8.06 13.72
N ASP A 180 8.25 8.25 15.02
CA ASP A 180 7.51 7.60 16.11
C ASP A 180 6.06 8.12 16.22
N VAL A 181 5.81 9.42 16.00
CA VAL A 181 4.46 9.98 15.86
C VAL A 181 3.70 9.29 14.72
N ILE A 182 4.30 9.21 13.52
CA ILE A 182 3.65 8.56 12.36
C ILE A 182 3.38 7.08 12.66
N PHE A 183 4.33 6.38 13.27
CA PHE A 183 4.21 4.97 13.61
C PHE A 183 3.09 4.74 14.65
N SER A 184 2.97 5.59 15.65
CA SER A 184 1.90 5.52 16.66
C SER A 184 0.52 5.81 16.07
N ILE A 185 0.41 6.76 15.12
CA ILE A 185 -0.82 7.03 14.36
C ILE A 185 -1.23 5.83 13.50
N VAL A 186 -0.26 5.18 12.83
CA VAL A 186 -0.52 3.95 12.06
C VAL A 186 -1.06 2.85 12.97
N ASN A 187 -0.51 2.73 14.18
CA ASN A 187 -1.00 1.76 15.17
C ASN A 187 -2.44 2.08 15.64
N ALA A 188 -2.73 3.34 15.91
CA ALA A 188 -4.09 3.76 16.21
C ALA A 188 -5.05 3.41 15.06
N ALA A 189 -4.70 3.74 13.82
CA ALA A 189 -5.50 3.40 12.65
C ALA A 189 -5.78 1.90 12.58
N ARG A 190 -4.78 1.05 12.80
CA ARG A 190 -4.92 -0.40 12.81
C ARG A 190 -5.91 -0.90 13.86
N LEU A 191 -5.82 -0.40 15.08
CA LEU A 191 -6.73 -0.78 16.18
C LEU A 191 -8.20 -0.40 15.93
N TYR A 192 -8.42 0.65 15.13
CA TYR A 192 -9.75 1.05 14.66
C TYR A 192 -10.12 0.47 13.31
N HIS A 193 -9.36 -0.53 12.80
CA HIS A 193 -9.58 -1.19 11.50
C HIS A 193 -9.58 -0.21 10.31
N LEU A 194 -8.81 0.87 10.41
CA LEU A 194 -8.62 1.84 9.35
C LEU A 194 -7.31 1.56 8.62
N ASN A 195 -7.31 1.69 7.29
CA ASN A 195 -6.10 1.63 6.51
C ASN A 195 -5.49 3.04 6.40
N PRO A 196 -4.31 3.31 7.00
CA PRO A 196 -3.74 4.65 7.03
C PRO A 196 -3.24 5.12 5.67
N ASP A 197 -2.76 4.22 4.82
CA ASP A 197 -2.30 4.54 3.46
C ASP A 197 -3.49 4.96 2.59
N THR A 198 -4.54 4.17 2.55
CA THR A 198 -5.79 4.51 1.86
C THR A 198 -6.42 5.81 2.39
N ALA A 199 -6.37 6.03 3.70
CA ALA A 199 -6.93 7.24 4.32
C ALA A 199 -6.14 8.51 3.90
N LEU A 200 -4.81 8.41 3.87
CA LEU A 200 -3.94 9.49 3.42
C LEU A 200 -4.13 9.76 1.92
N GLU A 201 -4.20 8.71 1.10
CA GLU A 201 -4.40 8.85 -0.35
C GLU A 201 -5.75 9.53 -0.66
N LYS A 202 -6.84 9.16 0.01
CA LYS A 202 -8.12 9.89 -0.09
C LYS A 202 -7.98 11.38 0.25
N THR A 203 -7.13 11.71 1.20
CA THR A 203 -6.86 13.10 1.57
C THR A 203 -6.03 13.81 0.52
N ASN A 204 -5.02 13.14 -0.07
CA ASN A 204 -4.22 13.66 -1.18
C ASN A 204 -5.11 13.99 -2.39
N ARG A 205 -5.96 13.05 -2.82
CA ARG A 205 -6.90 13.25 -3.93
C ARG A 205 -7.83 14.44 -3.67
N LYS A 206 -8.40 14.49 -2.48
CA LYS A 206 -9.24 15.62 -2.06
C LYS A 206 -8.49 16.96 -2.09
N PHE A 207 -7.22 16.98 -1.71
CA PHE A 207 -6.40 18.18 -1.78
C PHE A 207 -6.13 18.58 -3.23
N ILE A 208 -5.70 17.65 -4.07
CA ILE A 208 -5.41 17.88 -5.50
C ILE A 208 -6.65 18.41 -6.21
N GLU A 209 -7.81 17.81 -5.98
CA GLU A 209 -9.07 18.23 -6.58
C GLU A 209 -9.44 19.67 -6.21
N ARG A 210 -9.36 20.02 -4.92
CA ARG A 210 -9.66 21.37 -4.44
C ARG A 210 -8.64 22.40 -4.91
N PHE A 211 -7.37 22.03 -4.93
CA PHE A 211 -6.33 22.92 -5.44
C PHE A 211 -6.49 23.13 -6.95
N GLY A 212 -6.84 22.10 -7.72
CA GLY A 212 -7.18 22.21 -9.13
C GLY A 212 -8.41 23.11 -9.39
N TYR A 213 -9.36 23.15 -8.44
CA TYR A 213 -10.45 24.14 -8.51
C TYR A 213 -9.92 25.57 -8.40
N ILE A 214 -9.00 25.83 -7.48
CA ILE A 214 -8.38 27.18 -7.33
C ILE A 214 -7.63 27.56 -8.60
N GLU A 215 -6.82 26.66 -9.17
CA GLU A 215 -6.09 26.89 -10.41
C GLU A 215 -7.02 27.21 -11.59
N ARG A 216 -8.12 26.48 -11.70
CA ARG A 216 -9.13 26.71 -12.73
C ARG A 216 -9.78 28.08 -12.56
N LYS A 217 -10.15 28.46 -11.33
CA LYS A 217 -10.76 29.76 -11.03
C LYS A 217 -9.81 30.94 -11.26
N ALA A 218 -8.53 30.79 -10.92
CA ALA A 218 -7.51 31.78 -11.24
C ALA A 218 -7.40 31.99 -12.77
N ARG A 219 -7.35 30.90 -13.53
CA ARG A 219 -7.29 30.93 -14.99
C ARG A 219 -8.53 31.56 -15.62
N GLU A 220 -9.73 31.22 -15.13
CA GLU A 220 -11.00 31.84 -15.56
C GLU A 220 -11.00 33.36 -15.33
N ALA A 221 -10.35 33.83 -14.25
CA ALA A 221 -10.19 35.25 -13.93
C ALA A 221 -9.02 35.93 -14.69
N GLY A 222 -8.32 35.20 -15.56
CA GLY A 222 -7.17 35.74 -16.31
C GLY A 222 -5.94 36.04 -15.43
N ARG A 223 -5.82 35.39 -14.24
CA ARG A 223 -4.75 35.60 -13.27
C ARG A 223 -3.87 34.35 -13.17
N ASP A 224 -2.57 34.52 -12.92
CA ASP A 224 -1.72 33.43 -12.46
C ASP A 224 -2.05 33.09 -11.00
N ILE A 225 -2.00 31.81 -10.66
CA ILE A 225 -2.25 31.38 -9.28
C ILE A 225 -1.29 32.03 -8.27
N LYS A 226 -0.08 32.37 -8.70
CA LYS A 226 0.92 33.07 -7.88
C LYS A 226 0.53 34.49 -7.51
N ASP A 227 -0.39 35.08 -8.26
CA ASP A 227 -0.91 36.43 -8.02
C ASP A 227 -2.10 36.47 -7.04
N LEU A 228 -2.56 35.29 -6.61
CA LEU A 228 -3.60 35.17 -5.59
C LEU A 228 -2.98 35.27 -4.20
N THR A 229 -3.64 36.04 -3.36
CA THR A 229 -3.33 36.10 -1.92
C THR A 229 -3.83 34.80 -1.24
N LEU A 230 -3.24 34.43 -0.10
CA LEU A 230 -3.71 33.29 0.69
C LEU A 230 -5.22 33.42 1.03
N GLY A 231 -5.70 34.60 1.38
CA GLY A 231 -7.11 34.81 1.68
C GLY A 231 -8.04 34.66 0.48
N GLU A 232 -7.58 34.93 -0.75
CA GLU A 232 -8.33 34.62 -1.97
C GLU A 232 -8.34 33.09 -2.23
N MET A 233 -7.21 32.46 -2.06
CA MET A 233 -7.11 30.97 -2.19
C MET A 233 -7.99 30.26 -1.16
N ASP A 234 -8.03 30.71 0.09
CA ASP A 234 -8.89 30.16 1.14
C ASP A 234 -10.38 30.27 0.80
N LYS A 235 -10.81 31.38 0.22
CA LYS A 235 -12.21 31.53 -0.24
C LYS A 235 -12.55 30.54 -1.32
N LEU A 236 -11.71 30.39 -2.33
CA LEU A 236 -11.89 29.42 -3.41
C LEU A 236 -11.83 27.97 -2.89
N TRP A 237 -11.00 27.71 -1.87
CA TRP A 237 -10.95 26.42 -1.20
C TRP A 237 -12.27 26.08 -0.48
N GLU A 238 -12.87 27.05 0.20
CA GLU A 238 -14.18 26.86 0.84
C GLU A 238 -15.31 26.70 -0.19
N GLU A 239 -15.22 27.36 -1.34
CA GLU A 239 -16.13 27.14 -2.47
C GLU A 239 -16.01 25.70 -3.01
N ALA A 240 -14.77 25.23 -3.23
CA ALA A 240 -14.51 23.87 -3.70
C ALA A 240 -15.11 22.78 -2.78
N LYS A 241 -15.17 23.03 -1.46
CA LYS A 241 -15.83 22.10 -0.52
C LYS A 241 -17.33 21.98 -0.75
N LYS A 242 -17.99 23.06 -1.19
CA LYS A 242 -19.45 23.11 -1.37
C LYS A 242 -19.90 22.48 -2.69
N VAL A 243 -19.10 22.65 -3.75
CA VAL A 243 -19.42 22.11 -5.09
C VAL A 243 -19.63 20.59 -5.05
N LYS A 244 -18.86 19.87 -4.24
CA LYS A 244 -18.95 18.41 -4.12
C LYS A 244 -20.04 17.89 -3.16
N SER A 245 -20.68 18.76 -2.40
CA SER A 245 -21.81 18.37 -1.54
C SER A 245 -23.16 18.42 -2.27
N GLU A 246 -23.17 18.84 -3.54
CA GLU A 246 -24.37 18.99 -4.38
C GLU A 246 -24.42 17.95 -5.54
N GLU A 247 -23.34 17.15 -5.73
CA GLU A 247 -23.28 15.98 -6.62
C GLU A 247 -23.47 14.66 -5.82
#